data_c31d61f126d9be248aeec0b1dc907487
#
_entry.id   c31d61f126d9be248aeec0b1dc907487
#
_cell.length_a   1.000
_cell.length_b   1.000
_cell.length_c   1.000
_cell.angle_alpha   90.00
_cell.angle_beta   90.00
_cell.angle_gamma   90.00
#
_symmetry.space_group_name_H-M   'P 1'
#
loop_
_entity.id
_entity.type
_entity.pdbx_description
1 polymer ?
#
loop_
_entity_poly.entity_id
_entity_poly.type
_entity_poly.pdbx_seq_one_letter_code
_entity_poly.pdbx_strand_id
1 'polypeptide(L)'
;KKDFINIFALAFMWMQVVSAFVLFIFFPNPFTFFISMLVIAAKQFQMVVFMHDGAHGLIFKNRKLNDLASQWLCAFPVMSDTLPYRKVHSQHHKYTDTEKDPDLGLTNAFPTSWQSLARKFLRDVTGIAGIRRYSAVLISAWGKEDTFFKSLKRILFKLKGFLLTNSLIFVVLLSFDQGWLYLLLWWLPMLTFFSLFYRIRSITEHSGLEGDDDFSFTRTTLVPWYLRYFLAPLNVNYHIEHHLFTFCPWYNLPKAHSMLVKKGFIKGMEISRGYLPVLKRILIQ
;
A
#
# COMPACT_ATOMS: atom_id res chain seq x y z
N LYS A 1 17.54 11.42 -7.54
CA LYS A 1 17.11 10.01 -7.68
C LYS A 1 18.31 9.15 -8.06
N LYS A 2 18.40 7.95 -7.47
CA LYS A 2 19.43 6.94 -7.75
C LYS A 2 18.71 5.69 -8.28
N ASP A 3 18.65 5.56 -9.58
CA ASP A 3 17.85 4.50 -10.25
C ASP A 3 18.27 3.10 -9.80
N PHE A 4 19.58 2.86 -9.58
CA PHE A 4 20.09 1.57 -9.13
C PHE A 4 19.52 1.12 -7.77
N ILE A 5 19.28 2.06 -6.82
CA ILE A 5 18.68 1.73 -5.51
C ILE A 5 17.27 1.14 -5.72
N ASN A 6 16.49 1.75 -6.60
CA ASN A 6 15.14 1.28 -6.88
C ASN A 6 15.12 -0.02 -7.70
N ILE A 7 16.10 -0.22 -8.61
CA ILE A 7 16.26 -1.50 -9.30
C ILE A 7 16.51 -2.63 -8.28
N PHE A 8 17.47 -2.44 -7.38
CA PHE A 8 17.75 -3.43 -6.33
C PHE A 8 16.57 -3.65 -5.40
N ALA A 9 15.88 -2.60 -4.98
CA ALA A 9 14.73 -2.71 -4.09
C ALA A 9 13.54 -3.43 -4.76
N LEU A 10 13.26 -3.16 -6.04
CA LEU A 10 12.25 -3.86 -6.84
C LEU A 10 12.61 -5.33 -7.05
N ALA A 11 13.85 -5.61 -7.45
CA ALA A 11 14.33 -6.98 -7.63
C ALA A 11 14.28 -7.78 -6.32
N PHE A 12 14.72 -7.16 -5.21
CA PHE A 12 14.69 -7.79 -3.89
C PHE A 12 13.25 -8.03 -3.40
N MET A 13 12.31 -7.12 -3.69
CA MET A 13 10.89 -7.32 -3.37
C MET A 13 10.33 -8.54 -4.10
N TRP A 14 10.54 -8.66 -5.41
CA TRP A 14 10.06 -9.79 -6.19
C TRP A 14 10.77 -11.10 -5.84
N MET A 15 12.07 -11.05 -5.55
CA MET A 15 12.82 -12.21 -5.06
C MET A 15 12.20 -12.76 -3.76
N GLN A 16 11.79 -11.91 -2.82
CA GLN A 16 11.11 -12.35 -1.60
C GLN A 16 9.74 -12.98 -1.88
N VAL A 17 8.98 -12.47 -2.86
CA VAL A 17 7.73 -13.11 -3.30
C VAL A 17 8.01 -14.51 -3.82
N VAL A 18 8.98 -14.67 -4.74
CA VAL A 18 9.38 -15.98 -5.27
C VAL A 18 9.88 -16.90 -4.16
N SER A 19 10.73 -16.40 -3.27
CA SER A 19 11.24 -17.19 -2.13
C SER A 19 10.13 -17.68 -1.21
N ALA A 20 9.06 -16.91 -1.01
CA ALA A 20 7.93 -17.33 -0.20
C ALA A 20 7.13 -18.47 -0.86
N PHE A 21 6.94 -18.43 -2.19
CA PHE A 21 6.36 -19.57 -2.91
C PHE A 21 7.25 -20.80 -2.83
N VAL A 22 8.55 -20.65 -3.11
CA VAL A 22 9.53 -21.74 -3.05
C VAL A 22 9.57 -22.35 -1.65
N LEU A 23 9.61 -21.55 -0.59
CA LEU A 23 9.58 -22.03 0.80
C LEU A 23 8.39 -22.97 1.05
N PHE A 24 7.19 -22.56 0.66
CA PHE A 24 6.01 -23.38 0.89
C PHE A 24 5.96 -24.61 -0.03
N ILE A 25 6.39 -24.50 -1.28
CA ILE A 25 6.44 -25.65 -2.22
C ILE A 25 7.37 -26.77 -1.70
N PHE A 26 8.55 -26.40 -1.21
CA PHE A 26 9.52 -27.41 -0.76
C PHE A 26 9.29 -27.89 0.70
N PHE A 27 8.62 -27.08 1.52
CA PHE A 27 8.35 -27.38 2.92
C PHE A 27 6.88 -27.14 3.27
N PRO A 28 5.93 -27.89 2.69
CA PRO A 28 4.50 -27.65 2.86
C PRO A 28 4.02 -28.05 4.27
N ASN A 29 3.83 -27.06 5.13
CA ASN A 29 3.25 -27.23 6.46
C ASN A 29 2.58 -25.92 6.92
N PRO A 30 1.74 -25.94 7.99
CA PRO A 30 1.01 -24.74 8.45
C PRO A 30 1.91 -23.55 8.80
N PHE A 31 3.09 -23.77 9.31
CA PHE A 31 4.02 -22.70 9.70
C PHE A 31 4.63 -22.01 8.48
N THR A 32 5.14 -22.76 7.51
CA THR A 32 5.66 -22.18 6.25
C THR A 32 4.56 -21.54 5.42
N PHE A 33 3.35 -22.09 5.42
CA PHE A 33 2.19 -21.46 4.82
C PHE A 33 1.92 -20.08 5.41
N PHE A 34 1.84 -19.99 6.75
CA PHE A 34 1.56 -18.73 7.44
C PHE A 34 2.67 -17.68 7.21
N ILE A 35 3.95 -18.10 7.28
CA ILE A 35 5.09 -17.21 6.97
C ILE A 35 5.00 -16.71 5.52
N SER A 36 4.76 -17.61 4.55
CA SER A 36 4.65 -17.26 3.14
C SER A 36 3.52 -16.26 2.90
N MET A 37 2.37 -16.47 3.53
CA MET A 37 1.24 -15.53 3.48
C MET A 37 1.63 -14.15 4.00
N LEU A 38 2.30 -14.07 5.16
CA LEU A 38 2.70 -12.80 5.75
C LEU A 38 3.73 -12.07 4.88
N VAL A 39 4.72 -12.79 4.35
CA VAL A 39 5.74 -12.23 3.46
C VAL A 39 5.09 -11.71 2.19
N ILE A 40 4.24 -12.50 1.52
CA ILE A 40 3.58 -12.09 0.27
C ILE A 40 2.68 -10.88 0.52
N ALA A 41 1.87 -10.86 1.59
CA ALA A 41 1.05 -9.70 1.96
C ALA A 41 1.90 -8.44 2.18
N ALA A 42 3.05 -8.56 2.86
CA ALA A 42 3.98 -7.45 3.08
C ALA A 42 4.57 -6.93 1.76
N LYS A 43 4.87 -7.84 0.80
CA LYS A 43 5.38 -7.43 -0.52
C LYS A 43 4.29 -6.85 -1.41
N GLN A 44 3.08 -7.36 -1.36
CA GLN A 44 1.92 -6.74 -2.03
C GLN A 44 1.67 -5.32 -1.49
N PHE A 45 1.82 -5.12 -0.19
CA PHE A 45 1.77 -3.78 0.41
C PHE A 45 2.95 -2.92 -0.04
N GLN A 46 4.17 -3.46 -0.10
CA GLN A 46 5.34 -2.75 -0.64
C GLN A 46 5.15 -2.36 -2.12
N MET A 47 4.45 -3.18 -2.92
CA MET A 47 4.09 -2.84 -4.30
C MET A 47 3.21 -1.58 -4.35
N VAL A 48 2.23 -1.46 -3.45
CA VAL A 48 1.39 -0.25 -3.35
C VAL A 48 2.22 0.98 -2.94
N VAL A 49 3.18 0.82 -2.03
CA VAL A 49 4.08 1.93 -1.65
C VAL A 49 5.01 2.31 -2.80
N PHE A 50 5.53 1.35 -3.58
CA PHE A 50 6.26 1.67 -4.81
C PHE A 50 5.39 2.34 -5.87
N MET A 51 4.13 1.90 -6.03
CA MET A 51 3.17 2.56 -6.92
C MET A 51 2.95 4.02 -6.50
N HIS A 52 2.82 4.29 -5.21
CA HIS A 52 2.73 5.63 -4.64
C HIS A 52 3.97 6.48 -4.98
N ASP A 53 5.19 5.98 -4.77
CA ASP A 53 6.43 6.65 -5.19
C ASP A 53 6.50 6.85 -6.71
N GLY A 54 5.99 5.87 -7.47
CA GLY A 54 5.85 5.97 -8.92
C GLY A 54 4.87 7.06 -9.35
N ALA A 55 3.82 7.32 -8.57
CA ALA A 55 2.90 8.44 -8.80
C ALA A 55 3.60 9.78 -8.68
N HIS A 56 4.52 9.93 -7.72
CA HIS A 56 5.41 11.10 -7.60
C HIS A 56 6.57 11.11 -8.60
N GLY A 57 6.74 10.02 -9.38
CA GLY A 57 7.84 9.90 -10.35
C GLY A 57 9.19 9.65 -9.67
N LEU A 58 9.22 8.96 -8.54
CA LEU A 58 10.42 8.79 -7.70
C LEU A 58 11.18 7.49 -7.94
N ILE A 59 10.61 6.52 -8.69
CA ILE A 59 11.28 5.25 -8.96
C ILE A 59 12.47 5.46 -9.90
N PHE A 60 12.26 6.10 -11.06
CA PHE A 60 13.31 6.34 -12.05
C PHE A 60 13.40 7.80 -12.48
N LYS A 61 14.60 8.22 -12.94
CA LYS A 61 14.81 9.55 -13.53
C LYS A 61 14.01 9.70 -14.81
N ASN A 62 14.05 8.69 -15.68
CA ASN A 62 13.28 8.65 -16.91
C ASN A 62 11.80 8.44 -16.58
N ARG A 63 10.92 9.36 -16.99
CA ARG A 63 9.50 9.34 -16.65
C ARG A 63 8.77 8.14 -17.26
N LYS A 64 9.12 7.75 -18.49
CA LYS A 64 8.51 6.60 -19.15
C LYS A 64 8.86 5.29 -18.43
N LEU A 65 10.14 5.11 -18.05
CA LEU A 65 10.59 3.96 -17.26
C LEU A 65 9.97 3.95 -15.86
N ASN A 66 9.83 5.12 -15.23
CA ASN A 66 9.14 5.25 -13.94
C ASN A 66 7.71 4.72 -14.03
N ASP A 67 6.96 5.19 -15.04
CA ASP A 67 5.56 4.83 -15.19
C ASP A 67 5.42 3.35 -15.58
N LEU A 68 6.28 2.84 -16.45
CA LEU A 68 6.31 1.43 -16.84
C LEU A 68 6.57 0.52 -15.63
N ALA A 69 7.63 0.78 -14.88
CA ALA A 69 7.97 -0.03 -13.70
C ALA A 69 6.89 0.06 -12.61
N SER A 70 6.38 1.27 -12.34
CA SER A 70 5.30 1.47 -11.38
C SER A 70 4.03 0.71 -11.75
N GLN A 71 3.66 0.71 -13.04
CA GLN A 71 2.48 -0.01 -13.53
C GLN A 71 2.68 -1.52 -13.49
N TRP A 72 3.72 -2.04 -14.17
CA TRP A 72 3.85 -3.47 -14.43
C TRP A 72 4.43 -4.27 -13.27
N LEU A 73 5.33 -3.69 -12.48
CA LEU A 73 5.97 -4.37 -11.36
C LEU A 73 5.30 -4.10 -10.02
N CYS A 74 4.40 -3.10 -9.94
CA CYS A 74 3.85 -2.66 -8.66
C CYS A 74 2.32 -2.56 -8.66
N ALA A 75 1.72 -1.74 -9.54
CA ALA A 75 0.28 -1.48 -9.51
C ALA A 75 -0.55 -2.64 -10.05
N PHE A 76 -0.29 -3.09 -11.28
CA PHE A 76 -1.07 -4.11 -11.94
C PHE A 76 -1.10 -5.46 -11.21
N PRO A 77 -0.01 -5.96 -10.62
CA PRO A 77 -0.06 -7.20 -9.84
C PRO A 77 -1.09 -7.20 -8.70
N VAL A 78 -1.38 -6.05 -8.11
CA VAL A 78 -2.31 -5.89 -6.96
C VAL A 78 -3.62 -5.19 -7.33
N MET A 79 -4.04 -5.27 -8.60
CA MET A 79 -5.29 -4.71 -9.13
C MET A 79 -5.40 -3.19 -8.88
N SER A 80 -4.31 -2.46 -9.09
CA SER A 80 -4.25 -1.00 -9.02
C SER A 80 -3.73 -0.41 -10.33
N ASP A 81 -3.75 0.93 -10.45
CA ASP A 81 -3.25 1.65 -11.63
C ASP A 81 -2.60 2.97 -11.17
N THR A 82 -1.31 3.14 -11.45
CA THR A 82 -0.52 4.31 -11.05
C THR A 82 -1.05 5.61 -11.65
N LEU A 83 -1.53 5.59 -12.89
CA LEU A 83 -1.87 6.82 -13.60
C LEU A 83 -3.16 7.47 -13.08
N PRO A 84 -4.27 6.75 -12.90
CA PRO A 84 -5.43 7.27 -12.17
C PRO A 84 -5.11 7.63 -10.71
N TYR A 85 -4.37 6.76 -10.01
CA TYR A 85 -3.96 6.98 -8.63
C TYR A 85 -3.18 8.29 -8.47
N ARG A 86 -2.23 8.59 -9.36
CA ARG A 86 -1.47 9.85 -9.37
C ARG A 86 -2.35 11.08 -9.33
N LYS A 87 -3.46 11.08 -10.10
CA LYS A 87 -4.39 12.21 -10.14
C LYS A 87 -5.10 12.40 -8.79
N VAL A 88 -5.60 11.31 -8.23
CA VAL A 88 -6.29 11.32 -6.92
C VAL A 88 -5.32 11.71 -5.81
N HIS A 89 -4.13 11.10 -5.79
CA HIS A 89 -3.11 11.34 -4.77
C HIS A 89 -2.52 12.77 -4.82
N SER A 90 -2.42 13.36 -6.01
CA SER A 90 -2.05 14.79 -6.13
C SER A 90 -3.12 15.72 -5.53
N GLN A 91 -4.39 15.33 -5.56
CA GLN A 91 -5.46 16.08 -4.89
C GLN A 91 -5.41 15.89 -3.37
N HIS A 92 -5.10 14.67 -2.90
CA HIS A 92 -4.87 14.40 -1.49
C HIS A 92 -3.77 15.32 -0.91
N HIS A 93 -2.59 15.39 -1.54
CA HIS A 93 -1.52 16.29 -1.10
C HIS A 93 -1.92 17.78 -1.12
N LYS A 94 -2.78 18.18 -2.06
CA LYS A 94 -3.21 19.59 -2.17
C LYS A 94 -4.29 19.95 -1.14
N TYR A 95 -5.11 19.00 -0.75
CA TYR A 95 -6.32 19.22 0.04
C TYR A 95 -6.35 18.34 1.30
N THR A 96 -5.19 17.88 1.78
CA THR A 96 -5.07 16.99 2.94
C THR A 96 -5.96 17.45 4.09
N ASP A 97 -6.77 16.53 4.61
CA ASP A 97 -7.68 16.69 5.74
C ASP A 97 -8.80 17.75 5.55
N THR A 98 -9.04 18.21 4.32
CA THR A 98 -10.18 19.08 3.99
C THR A 98 -11.33 18.27 3.38
N GLU A 99 -12.52 18.88 3.26
CA GLU A 99 -13.67 18.26 2.59
C GLU A 99 -13.40 17.84 1.13
N LYS A 100 -12.36 18.41 0.50
CA LYS A 100 -11.95 18.10 -0.88
C LYS A 100 -10.90 16.98 -0.95
N ASP A 101 -10.44 16.48 0.20
CA ASP A 101 -9.49 15.38 0.23
C ASP A 101 -10.17 14.07 -0.18
N PRO A 102 -9.74 13.43 -1.30
CA PRO A 102 -10.34 12.18 -1.75
C PRO A 102 -10.11 11.02 -0.77
N ASP A 103 -9.12 11.12 0.14
CA ASP A 103 -8.78 10.11 1.13
C ASP A 103 -9.44 10.36 2.50
N LEU A 104 -10.21 11.45 2.66
CA LEU A 104 -10.91 11.81 3.90
C LEU A 104 -11.79 10.65 4.44
N GLY A 105 -12.43 9.89 3.54
CA GLY A 105 -13.24 8.73 3.92
C GLY A 105 -12.46 7.59 4.62
N LEU A 106 -11.13 7.59 4.55
CA LEU A 106 -10.28 6.61 5.25
C LEU A 106 -9.97 7.02 6.68
N THR A 107 -10.03 8.31 7.00
CA THR A 107 -9.52 8.93 8.23
C THR A 107 -10.60 9.54 9.10
N ASN A 108 -11.67 10.11 8.53
CA ASN A 108 -12.76 10.79 9.22
C ASN A 108 -13.61 9.87 10.15
N ALA A 109 -13.46 8.54 10.03
CA ALA A 109 -14.11 7.58 10.93
C ALA A 109 -13.41 7.44 12.30
N PHE A 110 -12.40 8.26 12.58
CA PHE A 110 -11.64 8.28 13.82
C PHE A 110 -11.73 9.66 14.50
N PRO A 111 -11.81 9.72 15.85
CA PRO A 111 -11.71 8.62 16.81
C PRO A 111 -12.89 7.64 16.76
N THR A 112 -12.68 6.39 17.24
CA THR A 112 -13.68 5.33 17.18
C THR A 112 -13.65 4.45 18.44
N SER A 113 -14.70 3.65 18.70
CA SER A 113 -14.68 2.72 19.81
C SER A 113 -13.77 1.51 19.56
N TRP A 114 -13.30 0.88 20.64
CA TRP A 114 -12.52 -0.37 20.56
C TRP A 114 -13.25 -1.47 19.78
N GLN A 115 -14.55 -1.64 20.01
CA GLN A 115 -15.34 -2.64 19.29
C GLN A 115 -15.41 -2.35 17.79
N SER A 116 -15.48 -1.08 17.40
CA SER A 116 -15.47 -0.66 16.00
C SER A 116 -14.12 -0.95 15.36
N LEU A 117 -13.01 -0.64 16.04
CA LEU A 117 -11.66 -0.93 15.56
C LEU A 117 -11.42 -2.44 15.42
N ALA A 118 -11.80 -3.21 16.43
CA ALA A 118 -11.70 -4.68 16.40
C ALA A 118 -12.49 -5.30 15.24
N ARG A 119 -13.75 -4.82 15.02
CA ARG A 119 -14.54 -5.26 13.84
C ARG A 119 -13.88 -4.90 12.52
N LYS A 120 -13.22 -3.73 12.41
CA LYS A 120 -12.47 -3.34 11.20
C LYS A 120 -11.32 -4.31 10.97
N PHE A 121 -10.50 -4.60 11.98
CA PHE A 121 -9.39 -5.55 11.89
C PHE A 121 -9.86 -6.97 11.58
N LEU A 122 -10.93 -7.43 12.22
CA LEU A 122 -11.53 -8.74 11.94
C LEU A 122 -11.96 -8.86 10.47
N ARG A 123 -12.61 -7.83 9.90
CA ARG A 123 -12.99 -7.81 8.48
C ARG A 123 -11.77 -7.83 7.55
N ASP A 124 -10.65 -7.25 7.97
CA ASP A 124 -9.41 -7.30 7.19
C ASP A 124 -8.82 -8.72 7.19
N VAL A 125 -8.61 -9.31 8.36
CA VAL A 125 -7.97 -10.64 8.46
C VAL A 125 -8.86 -11.78 7.95
N THR A 126 -10.18 -11.61 7.95
CA THR A 126 -11.13 -12.58 7.36
C THR A 126 -11.34 -12.39 5.85
N GLY A 127 -10.72 -11.38 5.23
CA GLY A 127 -10.83 -11.10 3.80
C GLY A 127 -12.07 -10.32 3.38
N ILE A 128 -13.04 -10.08 4.28
CA ILE A 128 -14.28 -9.34 3.97
C ILE A 128 -13.97 -7.94 3.42
N ALA A 129 -13.00 -7.24 4.01
CA ALA A 129 -12.62 -5.91 3.54
C ALA A 129 -11.93 -5.96 2.17
N GLY A 130 -11.06 -6.95 1.94
CA GLY A 130 -10.41 -7.18 0.64
C GLY A 130 -11.44 -7.50 -0.45
N ILE A 131 -12.36 -8.42 -0.21
CA ILE A 131 -13.44 -8.75 -1.15
C ILE A 131 -14.25 -7.50 -1.50
N ARG A 132 -14.67 -6.71 -0.51
CA ARG A 132 -15.40 -5.46 -0.76
C ARG A 132 -14.63 -4.47 -1.63
N ARG A 133 -13.33 -4.30 -1.35
CA ARG A 133 -12.45 -3.41 -2.12
C ARG A 133 -12.37 -3.84 -3.58
N TYR A 134 -12.06 -5.09 -3.85
CA TYR A 134 -11.89 -5.57 -5.23
C TYR A 134 -13.23 -5.70 -5.97
N SER A 135 -14.32 -6.06 -5.28
CA SER A 135 -15.66 -5.99 -5.86
C SER A 135 -16.03 -4.56 -6.28
N ALA A 136 -15.69 -3.55 -5.47
CA ALA A 136 -15.93 -2.14 -5.83
C ALA A 136 -15.15 -1.73 -7.10
N VAL A 137 -13.91 -2.21 -7.27
CA VAL A 137 -13.13 -1.99 -8.51
C VAL A 137 -13.84 -2.62 -9.71
N LEU A 138 -14.30 -3.86 -9.59
CA LEU A 138 -15.03 -4.57 -10.67
C LEU A 138 -16.34 -3.88 -11.02
N ILE A 139 -17.13 -3.49 -10.01
CA ILE A 139 -18.41 -2.78 -10.19
C ILE A 139 -18.16 -1.42 -10.88
N SER A 140 -17.13 -0.68 -10.44
CA SER A 140 -16.75 0.59 -11.09
C SER A 140 -16.28 0.41 -12.54
N ALA A 141 -15.62 -0.72 -12.82
CA ALA A 141 -15.17 -1.04 -14.18
C ALA A 141 -16.34 -1.47 -15.08
N TRP A 142 -17.36 -2.12 -14.52
CA TRP A 142 -18.55 -2.56 -15.26
C TRP A 142 -19.37 -1.40 -15.81
N GLY A 143 -19.63 -0.35 -15.01
CA GLY A 143 -20.49 0.78 -15.37
C GLY A 143 -21.99 0.52 -15.16
N LYS A 144 -22.85 1.55 -15.34
CA LYS A 144 -24.27 1.47 -14.97
C LYS A 144 -25.23 1.35 -16.16
N GLU A 145 -24.86 1.84 -17.33
CA GLU A 145 -25.83 2.06 -18.45
C GLU A 145 -25.47 1.34 -19.74
N ASP A 146 -24.51 0.40 -19.68
CA ASP A 146 -24.01 -0.24 -20.87
C ASP A 146 -24.67 -1.61 -21.13
N THR A 147 -24.67 -2.00 -22.40
CA THR A 147 -24.95 -3.39 -22.73
C THR A 147 -23.86 -4.30 -22.18
N PHE A 148 -24.18 -5.59 -21.96
CA PHE A 148 -23.25 -6.60 -21.47
C PHE A 148 -21.89 -6.55 -22.21
N PHE A 149 -21.91 -6.52 -23.55
CA PHE A 149 -20.68 -6.51 -24.35
C PHE A 149 -19.86 -5.22 -24.19
N LYS A 150 -20.51 -4.07 -24.02
CA LYS A 150 -19.81 -2.80 -23.74
C LYS A 150 -19.18 -2.80 -22.37
N SER A 151 -19.88 -3.31 -21.34
CA SER A 151 -19.34 -3.45 -19.99
C SER A 151 -18.18 -4.44 -19.95
N LEU A 152 -18.29 -5.58 -20.63
CA LEU A 152 -17.21 -6.55 -20.75
C LEU A 152 -15.96 -5.93 -21.42
N LYS A 153 -16.13 -5.25 -22.55
CA LYS A 153 -15.03 -4.56 -23.23
C LYS A 153 -14.37 -3.50 -22.33
N ARG A 154 -15.18 -2.77 -21.55
CA ARG A 154 -14.70 -1.77 -20.58
C ARG A 154 -13.86 -2.41 -19.47
N ILE A 155 -14.34 -3.49 -18.86
CA ILE A 155 -13.57 -4.24 -17.84
C ILE A 155 -12.26 -4.73 -18.43
N LEU A 156 -12.29 -5.42 -19.55
CA LEU A 156 -11.08 -5.93 -20.21
C LEU A 156 -10.08 -4.82 -20.52
N PHE A 157 -10.55 -3.66 -20.97
CA PHE A 157 -9.70 -2.51 -21.24
C PHE A 157 -9.14 -1.89 -19.95
N LYS A 158 -9.97 -1.66 -18.93
CA LYS A 158 -9.55 -1.04 -17.67
C LYS A 158 -8.61 -1.93 -16.86
N LEU A 159 -8.87 -3.24 -16.86
CA LEU A 159 -8.10 -4.21 -16.07
C LEU A 159 -7.05 -4.97 -16.89
N LYS A 160 -6.78 -4.57 -18.13
CA LYS A 160 -5.83 -5.29 -19.01
C LYS A 160 -4.46 -5.56 -18.38
N GLY A 161 -3.91 -4.55 -17.68
CA GLY A 161 -2.61 -4.69 -17.01
C GLY A 161 -2.67 -5.71 -15.87
N PHE A 162 -3.71 -5.63 -15.03
CA PHE A 162 -3.97 -6.62 -13.99
C PHE A 162 -4.17 -8.01 -14.59
N LEU A 163 -5.00 -8.16 -15.60
CA LEU A 163 -5.26 -9.45 -16.23
C LEU A 163 -3.97 -10.07 -16.80
N LEU A 164 -3.17 -9.28 -17.51
CA LEU A 164 -1.90 -9.76 -18.09
C LEU A 164 -0.89 -10.17 -17.00
N THR A 165 -0.67 -9.33 -15.99
CA THR A 165 0.31 -9.64 -14.94
C THR A 165 -0.12 -10.84 -14.09
N ASN A 166 -1.40 -10.93 -13.77
CA ASN A 166 -1.92 -12.03 -12.96
C ASN A 166 -2.05 -13.33 -13.75
N SER A 167 -2.37 -13.27 -15.06
CA SER A 167 -2.28 -14.43 -15.94
C SER A 167 -0.84 -14.95 -16.04
N LEU A 168 0.15 -14.06 -16.11
CA LEU A 168 1.56 -14.47 -16.11
C LEU A 168 1.94 -15.17 -14.79
N ILE A 169 1.57 -14.62 -13.64
CA ILE A 169 1.82 -15.25 -12.33
C ILE A 169 1.16 -16.64 -12.28
N PHE A 170 -0.11 -16.73 -12.71
CA PHE A 170 -0.84 -18.00 -12.72
C PHE A 170 -0.19 -19.03 -13.65
N VAL A 171 0.16 -18.64 -14.89
CA VAL A 171 0.79 -19.53 -15.88
C VAL A 171 2.16 -20.02 -15.39
N VAL A 172 2.96 -19.15 -14.76
CA VAL A 172 4.23 -19.55 -14.14
C VAL A 172 3.99 -20.60 -13.06
N LEU A 173 3.05 -20.39 -12.14
CA LEU A 173 2.74 -21.40 -11.13
C LEU A 173 2.19 -22.69 -11.73
N LEU A 174 1.35 -22.59 -12.73
CA LEU A 174 0.78 -23.74 -13.43
C LEU A 174 1.87 -24.59 -14.14
N SER A 175 2.89 -23.96 -14.71
CA SER A 175 4.00 -24.67 -15.37
C SER A 175 4.85 -25.53 -14.41
N PHE A 176 4.71 -25.31 -13.10
CA PHE A 176 5.30 -26.12 -12.03
C PHE A 176 4.26 -27.00 -11.32
N ASP A 177 3.08 -27.23 -11.90
CA ASP A 177 1.96 -27.96 -11.31
C ASP A 177 1.43 -27.36 -9.99
N GLN A 178 1.70 -26.06 -9.76
CA GLN A 178 1.35 -25.31 -8.54
C GLN A 178 0.28 -24.23 -8.78
N GLY A 179 -0.54 -24.34 -9.81
CA GLY A 179 -1.56 -23.33 -10.15
C GLY A 179 -2.52 -22.97 -9.02
N TRP A 180 -2.84 -23.91 -8.13
CA TRP A 180 -3.69 -23.71 -6.95
C TRP A 180 -3.11 -22.71 -5.93
N LEU A 181 -1.77 -22.57 -5.87
CA LEU A 181 -1.10 -21.61 -5.00
C LEU A 181 -1.39 -20.16 -5.40
N TYR A 182 -1.83 -19.93 -6.64
CA TYR A 182 -2.27 -18.60 -7.06
C TYR A 182 -3.43 -18.09 -6.20
N LEU A 183 -4.41 -18.93 -5.87
CA LEU A 183 -5.49 -18.53 -4.96
C LEU A 183 -5.02 -18.46 -3.51
N LEU A 184 -4.20 -19.41 -3.09
CA LEU A 184 -3.85 -19.58 -1.68
C LEU A 184 -2.72 -18.66 -1.22
N LEU A 185 -1.71 -18.40 -2.06
CA LEU A 185 -0.53 -17.58 -1.70
C LEU A 185 -0.45 -16.24 -2.44
N TRP A 186 -1.31 -16.00 -3.45
CA TRP A 186 -1.37 -14.69 -4.07
C TRP A 186 -2.64 -13.91 -3.68
N TRP A 187 -3.81 -14.51 -3.86
CA TRP A 187 -5.08 -13.84 -3.55
C TRP A 187 -5.40 -13.79 -2.06
N LEU A 188 -5.24 -14.88 -1.34
CA LEU A 188 -5.61 -14.92 0.08
C LEU A 188 -4.83 -13.89 0.92
N PRO A 189 -3.48 -13.75 0.80
CA PRO A 189 -2.75 -12.67 1.46
C PRO A 189 -3.26 -11.29 1.07
N MET A 190 -3.57 -11.06 -0.21
CA MET A 190 -4.06 -9.79 -0.74
C MET A 190 -5.44 -9.41 -0.19
N LEU A 191 -6.28 -10.39 0.04
CA LEU A 191 -7.61 -10.18 0.63
C LEU A 191 -7.54 -9.95 2.15
N THR A 192 -6.56 -10.52 2.84
CA THR A 192 -6.48 -10.59 4.30
C THR A 192 -5.41 -9.65 4.87
N PHE A 193 -4.20 -10.12 5.09
CA PHE A 193 -3.13 -9.38 5.79
C PHE A 193 -2.68 -8.11 5.06
N PHE A 194 -2.68 -8.10 3.74
CA PHE A 194 -2.47 -6.84 2.99
C PHE A 194 -3.50 -5.78 3.37
N SER A 195 -4.78 -6.15 3.50
CA SER A 195 -5.85 -5.23 3.90
C SER A 195 -5.63 -4.68 5.30
N LEU A 196 -5.17 -5.52 6.23
CA LEU A 196 -4.81 -5.13 7.60
C LEU A 196 -3.61 -4.15 7.60
N PHE A 197 -2.53 -4.46 6.87
CA PHE A 197 -1.33 -3.61 6.80
C PHE A 197 -1.66 -2.25 6.21
N TYR A 198 -2.43 -2.23 5.12
CA TYR A 198 -2.90 -0.99 4.49
C TYR A 198 -3.74 -0.14 5.45
N ARG A 199 -4.66 -0.76 6.22
CA ARG A 199 -5.49 -0.04 7.21
C ARG A 199 -4.65 0.53 8.35
N ILE A 200 -3.73 -0.25 8.94
CA ILE A 200 -2.87 0.23 10.02
C ILE A 200 -2.06 1.43 9.54
N ARG A 201 -1.47 1.35 8.34
CA ARG A 201 -0.74 2.46 7.73
C ARG A 201 -1.64 3.69 7.60
N SER A 202 -2.80 3.57 6.97
CA SER A 202 -3.73 4.70 6.74
C SER A 202 -4.13 5.38 8.05
N ILE A 203 -4.48 4.60 9.09
CA ILE A 203 -4.80 5.12 10.43
C ILE A 203 -3.61 5.90 11.00
N THR A 204 -2.42 5.33 10.92
CA THR A 204 -1.26 5.91 11.60
C THR A 204 -0.71 7.16 10.91
N GLU A 205 -1.02 7.37 9.65
CA GLU A 205 -0.55 8.54 8.91
C GLU A 205 -1.44 9.77 9.09
N HIS A 206 -2.77 9.61 9.13
CA HIS A 206 -3.71 10.73 9.06
C HIS A 206 -4.82 10.74 10.12
N SER A 207 -5.02 9.67 10.93
CA SER A 207 -6.18 9.63 11.82
C SER A 207 -5.91 10.23 13.19
N GLY A 208 -6.94 10.88 13.78
CA GLY A 208 -6.89 11.47 15.11
C GLY A 208 -5.85 12.58 15.22
N LEU A 209 -5.72 13.37 14.18
CA LEU A 209 -4.90 14.57 14.13
C LEU A 209 -5.79 15.81 14.26
N GLU A 210 -5.26 16.84 14.88
CA GLU A 210 -5.90 18.14 15.05
C GLU A 210 -4.85 19.20 14.69
N GLY A 211 -5.11 20.02 13.68
CA GLY A 211 -4.18 21.06 13.27
C GLY A 211 -4.61 21.77 12.01
N ASP A 212 -3.86 22.80 11.63
CA ASP A 212 -4.20 23.71 10.55
C ASP A 212 -3.09 23.83 9.51
N ASP A 213 -2.01 23.06 9.64
CA ASP A 213 -0.83 23.17 8.77
C ASP A 213 -0.28 21.80 8.33
N ASP A 214 0.63 21.81 7.35
CA ASP A 214 1.26 20.63 6.77
C ASP A 214 2.04 19.76 7.78
N PHE A 215 2.39 20.31 8.97
CA PHE A 215 3.08 19.58 10.04
C PHE A 215 2.12 18.81 10.93
N SER A 216 0.87 19.23 11.00
CA SER A 216 -0.15 18.73 11.92
C SER A 216 -1.19 17.82 11.26
N PHE A 217 -1.39 17.89 9.92
CA PHE A 217 -2.31 17.01 9.17
C PHE A 217 -1.79 15.61 8.92
N THR A 218 -0.52 15.35 9.19
CA THR A 218 0.13 14.07 8.95
C THR A 218 0.99 13.67 10.13
N ARG A 219 1.30 12.36 10.22
CA ARG A 219 2.11 11.84 11.32
C ARG A 219 3.30 11.04 10.82
N THR A 220 4.47 11.27 11.42
CA THR A 220 5.63 10.39 11.31
C THR A 220 5.65 9.41 12.46
N THR A 221 5.66 8.10 12.15
CA THR A 221 5.65 7.03 13.17
C THR A 221 6.98 6.29 13.16
N LEU A 222 7.81 6.54 14.17
CA LEU A 222 9.11 5.89 14.32
C LEU A 222 8.95 4.47 14.84
N VAL A 223 9.36 3.48 14.06
CA VAL A 223 9.18 2.06 14.36
C VAL A 223 10.46 1.26 14.12
N PRO A 224 10.67 0.14 14.85
CA PRO A 224 11.83 -0.74 14.65
C PRO A 224 11.74 -1.44 13.28
N TRP A 225 12.89 -1.92 12.80
CA TRP A 225 13.06 -2.49 11.46
C TRP A 225 12.08 -3.63 11.14
N TYR A 226 11.77 -4.51 12.11
CA TYR A 226 10.87 -5.65 11.91
C TYR A 226 9.41 -5.20 11.68
N LEU A 227 8.94 -4.13 12.32
CA LEU A 227 7.63 -3.55 12.02
C LEU A 227 7.64 -2.81 10.68
N ARG A 228 8.75 -2.17 10.31
CA ARG A 228 8.87 -1.54 8.98
C ARG A 228 8.74 -2.55 7.85
N TYR A 229 9.24 -3.76 8.04
CA TYR A 229 9.13 -4.82 7.03
C TYR A 229 7.67 -5.09 6.60
N PHE A 230 6.74 -5.08 7.55
CA PHE A 230 5.33 -5.37 7.32
C PHE A 230 4.46 -4.12 7.11
N LEU A 231 4.69 -3.07 7.88
CA LEU A 231 3.76 -1.96 8.03
C LEU A 231 4.28 -0.63 7.45
N ALA A 232 5.60 -0.53 7.20
CA ALA A 232 6.18 0.70 6.67
C ALA A 232 7.34 0.42 5.69
N PRO A 233 7.12 -0.40 4.65
CA PRO A 233 8.16 -0.61 3.64
C PRO A 233 8.55 0.72 3.00
N LEU A 234 9.79 0.80 2.51
CA LEU A 234 10.30 2.00 1.83
C LEU A 234 10.19 3.28 2.68
N ASN A 235 10.32 3.15 4.00
CA ASN A 235 10.28 4.29 4.92
C ASN A 235 9.00 5.15 4.81
N VAL A 236 7.88 4.59 4.36
CA VAL A 236 6.60 5.32 4.22
C VAL A 236 6.08 5.87 5.55
N ASN A 237 6.60 5.38 6.67
CA ASN A 237 6.32 5.87 8.03
C ASN A 237 6.84 7.30 8.31
N TYR A 238 7.72 7.84 7.47
CA TYR A 238 8.14 9.25 7.50
C TYR A 238 7.17 10.10 6.68
N HIS A 239 5.91 10.13 7.11
CA HIS A 239 4.83 10.64 6.28
C HIS A 239 4.72 12.18 6.28
N ILE A 240 5.11 12.85 7.38
CA ILE A 240 5.27 14.31 7.41
C ILE A 240 6.31 14.73 6.37
N GLU A 241 7.49 14.09 6.39
CA GLU A 241 8.58 14.38 5.47
C GLU A 241 8.18 14.13 4.02
N HIS A 242 7.33 13.12 3.80
CA HIS A 242 6.78 12.84 2.47
C HIS A 242 5.83 13.96 2.01
N HIS A 243 4.92 14.44 2.85
CA HIS A 243 4.02 15.55 2.50
C HIS A 243 4.78 16.85 2.26
N LEU A 244 5.76 17.18 3.10
CA LEU A 244 6.60 18.37 2.94
C LEU A 244 7.50 18.31 1.69
N PHE A 245 7.99 17.13 1.33
CA PHE A 245 8.97 16.93 0.28
C PHE A 245 8.54 15.82 -0.67
N THR A 246 7.44 16.02 -1.39
CA THR A 246 6.85 15.03 -2.33
C THR A 246 7.82 14.55 -3.42
N PHE A 247 8.92 15.30 -3.64
CA PHE A 247 10.01 14.96 -4.56
C PHE A 247 11.16 14.16 -3.90
N CYS A 248 11.09 13.91 -2.59
CA CYS A 248 12.13 13.20 -1.84
C CYS A 248 11.96 11.67 -2.00
N PRO A 249 12.96 10.95 -2.57
CA PRO A 249 12.89 9.51 -2.65
C PRO A 249 12.88 8.86 -1.26
N TRP A 250 12.18 7.74 -1.13
CA TRP A 250 11.99 7.00 0.11
C TRP A 250 13.26 6.76 0.94
N TYR A 251 14.40 6.47 0.29
CA TYR A 251 15.68 6.21 0.96
C TYR A 251 16.33 7.46 1.56
N ASN A 252 15.83 8.65 1.24
CA ASN A 252 16.27 9.93 1.80
C ASN A 252 15.33 10.47 2.89
N LEU A 253 14.12 9.93 3.06
CA LEU A 253 13.16 10.40 4.07
C LEU A 253 13.73 10.38 5.50
N PRO A 254 14.47 9.33 5.95
CA PRO A 254 15.09 9.36 7.28
C PRO A 254 16.13 10.49 7.45
N LYS A 255 16.82 10.83 6.37
CA LYS A 255 17.77 11.97 6.37
C LYS A 255 17.03 13.30 6.42
N ALA A 256 15.92 13.44 5.68
CA ALA A 256 15.06 14.62 5.73
C ALA A 256 14.53 14.83 7.16
N HIS A 257 14.02 13.79 7.81
CA HIS A 257 13.62 13.81 9.21
C HIS A 257 14.74 14.33 10.13
N SER A 258 15.93 13.73 10.03
CA SER A 258 17.08 14.14 10.85
C SER A 258 17.47 15.60 10.64
N MET A 259 17.32 16.12 9.43
CA MET A 259 17.59 17.54 9.12
C MET A 259 16.53 18.46 9.72
N LEU A 260 15.25 18.10 9.67
CA LEU A 260 14.15 18.86 10.30
C LEU A 260 14.34 18.92 11.83
N VAL A 261 14.67 17.80 12.45
CA VAL A 261 14.98 17.73 13.89
C VAL A 261 16.15 18.66 14.25
N LYS A 262 17.27 18.59 13.53
CA LYS A 262 18.46 19.41 13.78
C LYS A 262 18.20 20.91 13.61
N LYS A 263 17.29 21.29 12.73
CA LYS A 263 16.90 22.68 12.49
C LYS A 263 15.82 23.19 13.45
N GLY A 264 15.36 22.37 14.37
CA GLY A 264 14.35 22.75 15.38
C GLY A 264 12.90 22.74 14.89
N PHE A 265 12.63 22.24 13.66
CA PHE A 265 11.27 22.15 13.10
C PHE A 265 10.42 21.03 13.72
N ILE A 266 10.96 20.30 14.70
CA ILE A 266 10.22 19.22 15.41
C ILE A 266 9.04 19.74 16.24
N LYS A 267 9.07 21.01 16.66
CA LYS A 267 7.95 21.65 17.36
C LYS A 267 6.80 21.83 16.35
N GLY A 268 5.65 21.25 16.66
CA GLY A 268 4.48 21.22 15.78
C GLY A 268 4.35 19.94 14.93
N MET A 269 5.42 19.14 14.81
CA MET A 269 5.33 17.86 14.10
C MET A 269 4.70 16.78 14.99
N GLU A 270 3.73 16.06 14.45
CA GLU A 270 3.12 14.92 15.11
C GLU A 270 3.98 13.65 14.94
N ILE A 271 4.84 13.39 15.92
CA ILE A 271 5.77 12.24 15.88
C ILE A 271 5.36 11.22 16.94
N SER A 272 5.03 10.00 16.49
CA SER A 272 4.75 8.86 17.37
C SER A 272 5.93 7.88 17.42
N ARG A 273 6.16 7.30 18.59
CA ARG A 273 7.13 6.20 18.79
C ARG A 273 6.36 4.87 18.85
N GLY A 274 6.14 4.27 17.69
CA GLY A 274 5.39 3.03 17.53
C GLY A 274 3.92 3.21 17.16
N TYR A 275 3.30 2.13 16.69
CA TYR A 275 1.89 2.11 16.26
C TYR A 275 0.91 2.06 17.43
N LEU A 276 1.25 1.39 18.53
CA LEU A 276 0.36 1.22 19.67
C LEU A 276 -0.07 2.55 20.31
N PRO A 277 0.80 3.55 20.51
CA PRO A 277 0.37 4.87 21.00
C PRO A 277 -0.66 5.53 20.08
N VAL A 278 -0.47 5.43 18.76
CA VAL A 278 -1.42 5.98 17.79
C VAL A 278 -2.77 5.26 17.87
N LEU A 279 -2.75 3.91 17.87
CA LEU A 279 -3.98 3.14 18.00
C LEU A 279 -4.75 3.41 19.28
N LYS A 280 -4.06 3.69 20.40
CA LYS A 280 -4.70 4.12 21.65
C LYS A 280 -5.32 5.52 21.53
N ARG A 281 -4.63 6.47 20.87
CA ARG A 281 -5.10 7.85 20.72
C ARG A 281 -6.39 7.97 19.88
N ILE A 282 -6.56 7.11 18.89
CA ILE A 282 -7.73 7.10 18.02
C ILE A 282 -8.95 6.39 18.63
N LEU A 283 -8.83 5.89 19.87
CA LEU A 283 -9.95 5.30 20.59
C LEU A 283 -10.65 6.35 21.44
N ILE A 284 -11.97 6.36 21.39
CA ILE A 284 -12.82 7.12 22.31
C ILE A 284 -12.58 6.53 23.72
N GLN A 285 -12.22 7.40 24.66
CA GLN A 285 -12.06 7.03 26.07
C GLN A 285 -13.41 6.76 26.71
#